data_b93b60710566ecea147052aa414abc69
#
_entry.id   b93b60710566ecea147052aa414abc69
#
_cell.length_a   1.000
_cell.length_b   1.000
_cell.length_c   1.000
_cell.angle_alpha   90.00
_cell.angle_beta   90.00
_cell.angle_gamma   90.00
#
_symmetry.space_group_name_H-M   'P 1'
#
loop_
_entity.id
_entity.type
_entity.pdbx_description
1 polymer ?
#
loop_
_entity_poly.entity_id
_entity_poly.type
_entity_poly.pdbx_seq_one_letter_code
_entity_poly.pdbx_strand_id
1 'polypeptide(L)'
;DVAPSRGLGDVYKRQIKNWVSLQDEYDCLYCIVDMHAITVRQNPADLRRRSVNQLAQYIACGLDPAKNIMFIQSHVPQHAELSWVLGCYTQFGELSRMTQFKDKAAKHADNITAGLFTYPVLMAADILVYQADLVPVGQDQKQHVELCRDIAQRFNGVYGDTFTLPEPFIPKMGARVMSLGDPTSKMSKSDPDGCVYMMDKPEDIMRKFKRA
;
A
#
# COMPACT_ATOMS: atom_id res chain seq x y z
N ASP A 1 -0.67 5.33 -2.55
CA ASP A 1 -1.56 5.06 -3.68
C ASP A 1 -2.33 3.78 -3.43
N VAL A 2 -3.34 3.87 -2.57
CA VAL A 2 -4.28 2.77 -2.30
C VAL A 2 -5.33 2.72 -3.42
N ALA A 3 -4.93 2.97 -4.66
CA ALA A 3 -5.81 2.70 -5.78
C ALA A 3 -5.84 1.18 -5.98
N PRO A 4 -7.05 0.56 -6.00
CA PRO A 4 -7.16 -0.85 -6.29
C PRO A 4 -6.51 -1.11 -7.64
N SER A 5 -5.56 -1.98 -7.59
CA SER A 5 -4.70 -2.46 -8.63
C SER A 5 -5.39 -2.66 -9.99
N ARG A 6 -5.30 -1.68 -10.84
CA ARG A 6 -4.99 -1.98 -12.23
C ARG A 6 -3.46 -2.00 -12.27
N GLY A 7 -2.90 -3.21 -12.13
CA GLY A 7 -1.48 -3.39 -11.91
C GLY A 7 -0.66 -2.79 -13.03
N LEU A 8 0.32 -1.99 -12.65
CA LEU A 8 1.47 -1.69 -13.48
C LEU A 8 2.28 -2.98 -13.57
N GLY A 9 2.24 -3.69 -14.70
CA GLY A 9 2.81 -5.02 -14.83
C GLY A 9 4.26 -5.10 -14.37
N ASP A 10 5.11 -4.16 -14.75
CA ASP A 10 6.52 -4.20 -14.39
C ASP A 10 6.85 -3.63 -13.00
N VAL A 11 6.19 -2.56 -12.55
CA VAL A 11 6.47 -1.96 -11.25
C VAL A 11 5.95 -2.87 -10.13
N TYR A 12 4.74 -3.41 -10.27
CA TYR A 12 4.17 -4.37 -9.33
C TYR A 12 4.92 -5.70 -9.35
N LYS A 13 5.25 -6.22 -10.53
CA LYS A 13 6.02 -7.45 -10.67
C LYS A 13 7.37 -7.36 -9.97
N ARG A 14 8.06 -6.22 -10.04
CA ARG A 14 9.32 -5.99 -9.32
C ARG A 14 9.12 -5.92 -7.80
N GLN A 15 8.09 -5.22 -7.34
CA GLN A 15 7.78 -5.13 -5.92
C GLN A 15 7.40 -6.52 -5.37
N ILE A 16 6.50 -7.23 -6.05
CA ILE A 16 6.11 -8.60 -5.65
C ILE A 16 7.31 -9.56 -5.75
N LYS A 17 8.17 -9.41 -6.75
CA LYS A 17 9.40 -10.22 -6.85
C LYS A 17 10.33 -10.03 -5.65
N ASN A 18 10.45 -8.81 -5.15
CA ASN A 18 11.18 -8.56 -3.91
C ASN A 18 10.50 -9.23 -2.71
N TRP A 19 9.16 -9.18 -2.64
CA TRP A 19 8.42 -9.85 -1.58
C TRP A 19 8.59 -11.37 -1.64
N VAL A 20 8.56 -11.95 -2.84
CA VAL A 20 8.83 -13.39 -3.05
C VAL A 20 10.22 -13.77 -2.54
N SER A 21 11.22 -12.92 -2.69
CA SER A 21 12.56 -13.22 -2.14
C SER A 21 12.63 -13.11 -0.62
N LEU A 22 11.73 -12.34 0.01
CA LEU A 22 11.72 -12.17 1.47
C LEU A 22 11.01 -13.32 2.20
N GLN A 23 10.10 -14.04 1.53
CA GLN A 23 9.26 -15.06 2.18
C GLN A 23 10.04 -16.29 2.69
N ASP A 24 11.30 -16.49 2.29
CA ASP A 24 12.15 -17.58 2.78
C ASP A 24 13.04 -17.13 3.95
N GLU A 25 13.09 -15.81 4.24
CA GLU A 25 13.95 -15.21 5.28
C GLU A 25 13.13 -14.63 6.43
N TYR A 26 11.85 -14.28 6.21
CA TYR A 26 10.99 -13.58 7.17
C TYR A 26 9.61 -14.23 7.27
N ASP A 27 9.01 -14.10 8.43
CA ASP A 27 7.58 -14.39 8.63
C ASP A 27 6.76 -13.23 8.04
N CYS A 28 6.24 -13.43 6.84
CA CYS A 28 5.61 -12.36 6.06
C CYS A 28 4.09 -12.35 6.22
N LEU A 29 3.53 -11.14 6.39
CA LEU A 29 2.10 -10.86 6.39
C LEU A 29 1.74 -9.98 5.19
N TYR A 30 0.76 -10.42 4.39
CA TYR A 30 0.29 -9.68 3.22
C TYR A 30 -1.18 -9.32 3.38
N CYS A 31 -1.43 -8.04 3.58
CA CYS A 31 -2.75 -7.47 3.79
C CYS A 31 -3.31 -6.87 2.50
N ILE A 32 -4.52 -7.29 2.12
CA ILE A 32 -5.29 -6.62 1.06
C ILE A 32 -6.07 -5.48 1.71
N VAL A 33 -5.61 -4.26 1.49
CA VAL A 33 -6.03 -3.06 2.22
C VAL A 33 -7.34 -2.45 1.68
N ASP A 34 -8.42 -3.19 1.75
CA ASP A 34 -9.74 -2.77 1.26
C ASP A 34 -10.35 -1.62 2.06
N MET A 35 -10.03 -1.47 3.34
CA MET A 35 -10.45 -0.32 4.14
C MET A 35 -9.75 0.97 3.71
N HIS A 36 -8.47 0.93 3.35
CA HIS A 36 -7.81 2.10 2.75
C HIS A 36 -8.41 2.46 1.39
N ALA A 37 -8.88 1.48 0.63
CA ALA A 37 -9.48 1.73 -0.68
C ALA A 37 -10.75 2.59 -0.61
N ILE A 38 -11.53 2.52 0.48
CA ILE A 38 -12.77 3.29 0.65
C ILE A 38 -12.56 4.75 1.05
N THR A 39 -11.31 5.19 1.28
CA THR A 39 -10.99 6.63 1.39
C THR A 39 -11.36 7.41 0.12
N VAL A 40 -11.52 6.69 -0.99
CA VAL A 40 -12.13 7.16 -2.24
C VAL A 40 -13.36 6.29 -2.51
N ARG A 41 -14.46 6.89 -3.00
CA ARG A 41 -15.69 6.15 -3.27
C ARG A 41 -15.45 4.97 -4.20
N GLN A 42 -15.91 3.80 -3.78
CA GLN A 42 -15.82 2.53 -4.50
C GLN A 42 -17.22 1.96 -4.78
N ASN A 43 -17.37 1.26 -5.91
CA ASN A 43 -18.50 0.37 -6.09
C ASN A 43 -18.24 -0.91 -5.24
N PRO A 44 -19.16 -1.33 -4.35
CA PRO A 44 -18.92 -2.45 -3.45
C PRO A 44 -18.62 -3.78 -4.15
N ALA A 45 -19.33 -4.06 -5.27
CA ALA A 45 -19.10 -5.29 -6.04
C ALA A 45 -17.71 -5.29 -6.71
N ASP A 46 -17.30 -4.14 -7.23
CA ASP A 46 -15.96 -3.97 -7.82
C ASP A 46 -14.86 -4.06 -6.78
N LEU A 47 -15.04 -3.44 -5.60
CA LEU A 47 -14.07 -3.53 -4.51
C LEU A 47 -13.86 -4.99 -4.10
N ARG A 48 -14.93 -5.73 -3.87
CA ARG A 48 -14.85 -7.15 -3.50
C ARG A 48 -14.12 -7.98 -4.57
N ARG A 49 -14.49 -7.81 -5.83
CA ARG A 49 -13.84 -8.50 -6.95
C ARG A 49 -12.35 -8.17 -7.05
N ARG A 50 -11.99 -6.89 -6.87
CA ARG A 50 -10.60 -6.42 -6.95
C ARG A 50 -9.76 -6.95 -5.79
N SER A 51 -10.31 -7.02 -4.57
CA SER A 51 -9.61 -7.57 -3.40
C SER A 51 -9.24 -9.05 -3.62
N VAL A 52 -10.19 -9.86 -4.11
CA VAL A 52 -9.93 -11.27 -4.44
C VAL A 52 -8.93 -11.40 -5.61
N ASN A 53 -9.08 -10.59 -6.65
CA ASN A 53 -8.15 -10.62 -7.78
C ASN A 53 -6.73 -10.20 -7.38
N GLN A 54 -6.59 -9.26 -6.44
CA GLN A 54 -5.29 -8.85 -5.92
C GLN A 54 -4.58 -10.01 -5.21
N LEU A 55 -5.31 -10.74 -4.38
CA LEU A 55 -4.78 -11.94 -3.70
C LEU A 55 -4.37 -13.00 -4.71
N ALA A 56 -5.22 -13.28 -5.71
CA ALA A 56 -4.90 -14.21 -6.77
C ALA A 56 -3.64 -13.82 -7.56
N GLN A 57 -3.44 -12.52 -7.82
CA GLN A 57 -2.22 -12.01 -8.47
C GLN A 57 -0.98 -12.22 -7.60
N TYR A 58 -1.07 -12.02 -6.28
CA TYR A 58 0.06 -12.27 -5.38
C TYR A 58 0.51 -13.73 -5.44
N ILE A 59 -0.43 -14.66 -5.37
CA ILE A 59 -0.17 -16.11 -5.47
C ILE A 59 0.41 -16.45 -6.87
N ALA A 60 -0.20 -15.93 -7.93
CA ALA A 60 0.28 -16.17 -9.30
C ALA A 60 1.70 -15.61 -9.56
N CYS A 61 2.12 -14.58 -8.80
CA CYS A 61 3.47 -14.02 -8.86
C CYS A 61 4.49 -14.75 -8.00
N GLY A 62 4.08 -15.78 -7.24
CA GLY A 62 4.98 -16.65 -6.48
C GLY A 62 4.96 -16.44 -4.95
N LEU A 63 4.04 -15.66 -4.41
CA LEU A 63 3.82 -15.65 -2.96
C LEU A 63 3.09 -16.93 -2.56
N ASP A 64 3.71 -17.70 -1.69
CA ASP A 64 3.21 -19.01 -1.27
C ASP A 64 2.30 -18.88 -0.03
N PRO A 65 0.99 -19.16 -0.13
CA PRO A 65 0.08 -19.09 1.01
C PRO A 65 0.36 -20.14 2.09
N ALA A 66 1.16 -21.17 1.81
CA ALA A 66 1.58 -22.14 2.82
C ALA A 66 2.74 -21.61 3.69
N LYS A 67 3.49 -20.61 3.20
CA LYS A 67 4.61 -19.97 3.92
C LYS A 67 4.22 -18.65 4.56
N ASN A 68 3.18 -17.98 4.05
CA ASN A 68 2.85 -16.60 4.38
C ASN A 68 1.42 -16.47 4.86
N ILE A 69 1.17 -15.50 5.72
CA ILE A 69 -0.19 -15.11 6.11
C ILE A 69 -0.71 -14.08 5.13
N MET A 70 -1.80 -14.41 4.42
CA MET A 70 -2.46 -13.51 3.47
C MET A 70 -3.92 -13.30 3.88
N PHE A 71 -4.36 -12.05 3.95
CA PHE A 71 -5.72 -11.75 4.44
C PHE A 71 -6.26 -10.44 3.85
N ILE A 72 -7.57 -10.24 4.00
CA ILE A 72 -8.26 -9.01 3.66
C ILE A 72 -8.41 -8.20 4.95
N GLN A 73 -8.02 -6.94 4.93
CA GLN A 73 -7.97 -6.04 6.08
C GLN A 73 -9.30 -5.98 6.84
N SER A 74 -10.42 -5.82 6.14
CA SER A 74 -11.74 -5.73 6.75
C SER A 74 -12.21 -7.03 7.43
N HIS A 75 -11.55 -8.17 7.19
CA HIS A 75 -11.84 -9.43 7.87
C HIS A 75 -11.19 -9.52 9.26
N VAL A 76 -10.33 -8.56 9.62
CA VAL A 76 -9.67 -8.46 10.92
C VAL A 76 -10.07 -7.13 11.57
N PRO A 77 -11.17 -7.08 12.35
CA PRO A 77 -11.73 -5.83 12.88
C PRO A 77 -10.77 -5.08 13.83
N GLN A 78 -9.76 -5.76 14.35
CA GLN A 78 -8.73 -5.16 15.22
C GLN A 78 -7.94 -4.03 14.54
N HIS A 79 -7.84 -4.01 13.22
CA HIS A 79 -7.26 -2.88 12.48
C HIS A 79 -8.02 -1.58 12.74
N ALA A 80 -9.35 -1.62 12.66
CA ALA A 80 -10.19 -0.45 12.91
C ALA A 80 -10.22 -0.09 14.40
N GLU A 81 -10.28 -1.07 15.28
CA GLU A 81 -10.29 -0.89 16.72
C GLU A 81 -8.99 -0.23 17.20
N LEU A 82 -7.84 -0.78 16.81
CA LEU A 82 -6.54 -0.21 17.14
C LEU A 82 -6.34 1.16 16.49
N SER A 83 -6.81 1.37 15.27
CA SER A 83 -6.77 2.67 14.61
C SER A 83 -7.49 3.75 15.42
N TRP A 84 -8.63 3.44 16.03
CA TRP A 84 -9.32 4.37 16.93
C TRP A 84 -8.47 4.70 18.14
N VAL A 85 -7.92 3.69 18.81
CA VAL A 85 -7.06 3.88 19.99
C VAL A 85 -5.86 4.75 19.64
N LEU A 86 -5.11 4.39 18.59
CA LEU A 86 -3.94 5.16 18.14
C LEU A 86 -4.29 6.58 17.70
N GLY A 87 -5.49 6.78 17.15
CA GLY A 87 -6.01 8.11 16.81
C GLY A 87 -6.07 9.06 17.99
N CYS A 88 -6.33 8.54 19.21
CA CYS A 88 -6.31 9.31 20.45
C CYS A 88 -4.88 9.72 20.87
N TYR A 89 -3.85 9.10 20.31
CA TYR A 89 -2.42 9.39 20.56
C TYR A 89 -1.73 10.07 19.38
N THR A 90 -2.45 10.33 18.29
CA THR A 90 -1.93 11.00 17.10
C THR A 90 -2.26 12.47 17.11
N GLN A 91 -1.27 13.32 16.90
CA GLN A 91 -1.48 14.77 16.90
C GLN A 91 -2.03 15.24 15.55
N PHE A 92 -3.04 16.12 15.59
CA PHE A 92 -3.62 16.72 14.39
C PHE A 92 -2.57 17.39 13.49
N GLY A 93 -1.60 18.09 14.09
CA GLY A 93 -0.52 18.74 13.37
C GLY A 93 0.40 17.78 12.60
N GLU A 94 0.58 16.54 13.09
CA GLU A 94 1.36 15.51 12.41
C GLU A 94 0.65 15.06 11.13
N LEU A 95 -0.64 14.74 11.24
CA LEU A 95 -1.47 14.36 10.08
C LEU A 95 -1.58 15.50 9.04
N SER A 96 -1.71 16.75 9.49
CA SER A 96 -1.79 17.91 8.60
C SER A 96 -0.51 18.15 7.79
N ARG A 97 0.64 17.69 8.30
CA ARG A 97 1.94 17.83 7.62
C ARG A 97 2.26 16.71 6.63
N MET A 98 1.45 15.63 6.63
CA MET A 98 1.66 14.50 5.70
C MET A 98 1.61 14.96 4.24
N THR A 99 2.68 14.71 3.48
CA THR A 99 2.78 15.14 2.08
C THR A 99 1.71 14.48 1.22
N GLN A 100 1.48 13.19 1.39
CA GLN A 100 0.43 12.46 0.69
C GLN A 100 -0.99 13.00 0.95
N PHE A 101 -1.26 13.47 2.18
CA PHE A 101 -2.52 14.15 2.48
C PHE A 101 -2.65 15.44 1.68
N LYS A 102 -1.62 16.29 1.69
CA LYS A 102 -1.61 17.58 0.97
C LYS A 102 -1.83 17.38 -0.54
N ASP A 103 -1.13 16.40 -1.12
CA ASP A 103 -1.24 16.09 -2.55
C ASP A 103 -2.64 15.60 -2.94
N LYS A 104 -3.23 14.73 -2.12
CA LYS A 104 -4.58 14.21 -2.35
C LYS A 104 -5.65 15.26 -2.09
N ALA A 105 -5.50 16.06 -1.04
CA ALA A 105 -6.41 17.16 -0.73
C ALA A 105 -6.42 18.21 -1.85
N ALA A 106 -5.27 18.53 -2.43
CA ALA A 106 -5.20 19.45 -3.57
C ALA A 106 -5.90 18.92 -4.83
N LYS A 107 -5.86 17.60 -5.07
CA LYS A 107 -6.53 16.95 -6.21
C LYS A 107 -8.05 16.79 -6.04
N HIS A 108 -8.54 16.79 -4.81
CA HIS A 108 -9.94 16.52 -4.44
C HIS A 108 -10.47 17.57 -3.46
N ALA A 109 -10.15 18.85 -3.71
CA ALA A 109 -10.46 19.97 -2.81
C ALA A 109 -11.93 20.05 -2.40
N ASP A 110 -12.85 19.62 -3.27
CA ASP A 110 -14.30 19.67 -3.04
C ASP A 110 -14.83 18.52 -2.17
N ASN A 111 -14.01 17.52 -1.84
CA ASN A 111 -14.49 16.34 -1.12
C ASN A 111 -13.39 15.67 -0.26
N ILE A 112 -12.83 16.43 0.66
CA ILE A 112 -11.86 15.93 1.63
C ILE A 112 -12.62 15.23 2.77
N THR A 113 -12.52 13.90 2.83
CA THR A 113 -13.16 13.12 3.89
C THR A 113 -12.26 12.99 5.12
N ALA A 114 -12.86 12.75 6.30
CA ALA A 114 -12.11 12.43 7.51
C ALA A 114 -11.21 11.19 7.31
N GLY A 115 -11.68 10.17 6.59
CA GLY A 115 -10.90 8.98 6.26
C GLY A 115 -9.63 9.29 5.45
N LEU A 116 -9.69 10.28 4.53
CA LEU A 116 -8.51 10.72 3.81
C LEU A 116 -7.49 11.44 4.71
N PHE A 117 -7.95 12.07 5.78
CA PHE A 117 -7.08 12.70 6.78
C PHE A 117 -6.48 11.70 7.76
N THR A 118 -7.28 10.69 8.19
CA THR A 118 -6.90 9.78 9.27
C THR A 118 -6.33 8.44 8.80
N TYR A 119 -6.33 8.12 7.48
CA TYR A 119 -5.80 6.83 6.99
C TYR A 119 -4.34 6.53 7.42
N PRO A 120 -3.45 7.50 7.69
CA PRO A 120 -2.11 7.18 8.19
C PRO A 120 -2.13 6.51 9.56
N VAL A 121 -3.16 6.79 10.37
CA VAL A 121 -3.37 6.13 11.67
C VAL A 121 -3.84 4.69 11.48
N LEU A 122 -4.72 4.44 10.50
CA LEU A 122 -5.10 3.08 10.12
C LEU A 122 -3.89 2.29 9.60
N MET A 123 -3.01 2.91 8.81
CA MET A 123 -1.76 2.27 8.37
C MET A 123 -0.83 1.96 9.56
N ALA A 124 -0.76 2.84 10.56
CA ALA A 124 -0.02 2.54 11.79
C ALA A 124 -0.63 1.33 12.53
N ALA A 125 -1.95 1.24 12.61
CA ALA A 125 -2.65 0.10 13.20
C ALA A 125 -2.37 -1.20 12.42
N ASP A 126 -2.36 -1.14 11.07
CA ASP A 126 -2.04 -2.31 10.23
C ASP A 126 -0.66 -2.91 10.51
N ILE A 127 0.27 -2.07 10.94
CA ILE A 127 1.66 -2.46 11.26
C ILE A 127 1.77 -2.92 12.72
N LEU A 128 1.26 -2.12 13.64
CA LEU A 128 1.48 -2.31 15.08
C LEU A 128 0.66 -3.47 15.66
N VAL A 129 -0.51 -3.80 15.09
CA VAL A 129 -1.34 -4.92 15.55
C VAL A 129 -0.60 -6.26 15.44
N TYR A 130 0.35 -6.35 14.51
CA TYR A 130 1.17 -7.56 14.29
C TYR A 130 2.58 -7.46 14.87
N GLN A 131 2.92 -6.38 15.58
CA GLN A 131 4.27 -6.17 16.13
C GLN A 131 5.37 -6.28 15.07
N ALA A 132 5.12 -5.74 13.87
CA ALA A 132 6.01 -5.89 12.74
C ALA A 132 7.37 -5.21 13.00
N ASP A 133 8.47 -5.94 12.77
CA ASP A 133 9.83 -5.40 12.87
C ASP A 133 10.22 -4.59 11.63
N LEU A 134 9.84 -5.08 10.45
CA LEU A 134 10.20 -4.49 9.16
C LEU A 134 8.98 -4.24 8.29
N VAL A 135 8.93 -3.08 7.65
CA VAL A 135 7.86 -2.71 6.72
C VAL A 135 8.45 -2.40 5.35
N PRO A 136 8.29 -3.32 4.36
CA PRO A 136 8.75 -3.08 3.00
C PRO A 136 7.93 -2.00 2.31
N VAL A 137 8.53 -0.83 2.10
CA VAL A 137 7.85 0.35 1.52
C VAL A 137 8.70 1.02 0.46
N GLY A 138 8.02 1.72 -0.45
CA GLY A 138 8.68 2.68 -1.34
C GLY A 138 9.08 3.95 -0.58
N GLN A 139 10.00 4.72 -1.18
CA GLN A 139 10.50 5.97 -0.59
C GLN A 139 9.37 6.97 -0.27
N ASP A 140 8.30 6.98 -1.05
CA ASP A 140 7.12 7.83 -0.88
C ASP A 140 6.26 7.46 0.34
N GLN A 141 6.43 6.25 0.89
CA GLN A 141 5.73 5.75 2.07
C GLN A 141 6.59 5.84 3.35
N LYS A 142 7.84 6.25 3.25
CA LYS A 142 8.74 6.35 4.40
C LYS A 142 8.17 7.23 5.50
N GLN A 143 7.58 8.38 5.15
CA GLN A 143 6.95 9.30 6.10
C GLN A 143 5.80 8.66 6.90
N HIS A 144 5.07 7.71 6.31
CA HIS A 144 4.00 6.98 7.02
C HIS A 144 4.58 6.02 8.06
N VAL A 145 5.69 5.35 7.75
CA VAL A 145 6.35 4.47 8.72
C VAL A 145 6.99 5.30 9.84
N GLU A 146 7.56 6.46 9.53
CA GLU A 146 8.06 7.40 10.53
C GLU A 146 6.93 7.86 11.48
N LEU A 147 5.76 8.26 10.95
CA LEU A 147 4.60 8.58 11.77
C LEU A 147 4.14 7.39 12.63
N CYS A 148 4.14 6.18 12.08
CA CYS A 148 3.82 4.96 12.83
C CYS A 148 4.76 4.78 14.02
N ARG A 149 6.05 4.99 13.85
CA ARG A 149 7.06 4.95 14.91
C ARG A 149 6.82 6.01 15.98
N ASP A 150 6.53 7.25 15.58
CA ASP A 150 6.24 8.35 16.51
C ASP A 150 5.00 8.06 17.37
N ILE A 151 3.95 7.49 16.77
CA ILE A 151 2.74 7.06 17.49
C ILE A 151 3.06 5.93 18.47
N ALA A 152 3.77 4.90 18.02
CA ALA A 152 4.17 3.76 18.85
C ALA A 152 5.07 4.19 20.01
N GLN A 153 6.05 5.05 19.77
CA GLN A 153 6.95 5.59 20.80
C GLN A 153 6.19 6.41 21.83
N ARG A 154 5.25 7.24 21.41
CA ARG A 154 4.39 8.05 22.32
C ARG A 154 3.50 7.14 23.16
N PHE A 155 2.91 6.11 22.57
CA PHE A 155 2.10 5.12 23.27
C PHE A 155 2.94 4.36 24.31
N ASN A 156 4.09 3.87 23.92
CA ASN A 156 5.03 3.16 24.79
C ASN A 156 5.51 4.05 25.95
N GLY A 157 5.68 5.36 25.71
CA GLY A 157 6.04 6.30 26.76
C GLY A 157 4.99 6.46 27.86
N VAL A 158 3.73 6.12 27.58
CA VAL A 158 2.62 6.18 28.55
C VAL A 158 2.38 4.83 29.21
N TYR A 159 2.43 3.74 28.44
CA TYR A 159 1.99 2.40 28.89
C TYR A 159 3.11 1.38 29.04
N GLY A 160 4.36 1.78 28.83
CA GLY A 160 5.51 0.86 28.76
C GLY A 160 5.65 0.22 27.37
N ASP A 161 6.61 -0.69 27.24
CA ASP A 161 6.97 -1.34 25.95
C ASP A 161 5.83 -2.23 25.42
N THR A 162 4.85 -1.60 24.79
CA THR A 162 3.65 -2.25 24.25
C THR A 162 3.81 -2.60 22.78
N PHE A 163 4.38 -1.69 21.99
CA PHE A 163 4.55 -1.86 20.53
C PHE A 163 6.03 -1.97 20.15
N THR A 164 6.36 -2.89 19.26
CA THR A 164 7.62 -2.91 18.53
C THR A 164 7.69 -1.67 17.64
N LEU A 165 8.86 -0.99 17.61
CA LEU A 165 9.08 0.16 16.73
C LEU A 165 9.49 -0.33 15.34
N PRO A 166 8.61 -0.26 14.32
CA PRO A 166 8.90 -0.84 13.01
C PRO A 166 9.99 -0.06 12.27
N GLU A 167 10.83 -0.77 11.51
CA GLU A 167 11.82 -0.14 10.64
C GLU A 167 11.36 -0.16 9.17
N PRO A 168 11.50 0.95 8.42
CA PRO A 168 11.21 0.96 7.00
C PRO A 168 12.27 0.17 6.23
N PHE A 169 11.84 -0.90 5.55
CA PHE A 169 12.70 -1.61 4.61
C PHE A 169 12.50 -1.05 3.21
N ILE A 170 13.47 -0.28 2.71
CA ILE A 170 13.42 0.31 1.38
C ILE A 170 14.32 -0.51 0.46
N PRO A 171 13.76 -1.40 -0.39
CA PRO A 171 14.57 -2.19 -1.31
C PRO A 171 15.36 -1.26 -2.24
N LYS A 172 16.60 -1.64 -2.56
CA LYS A 172 17.37 -0.95 -3.62
C LYS A 172 16.56 -1.03 -4.90
N MET A 173 15.98 0.08 -5.32
CA MET A 173 15.14 0.15 -6.51
C MET A 173 15.98 -0.17 -7.75
N GLY A 174 15.53 -1.15 -8.53
CA GLY A 174 16.00 -1.35 -9.90
C GLY A 174 15.69 -0.13 -10.78
N ALA A 175 16.17 -0.11 -12.03
CA ALA A 175 15.98 1.00 -12.97
C ALA A 175 14.51 1.44 -13.07
N ARG A 176 14.30 2.75 -13.16
CA ARG A 176 12.98 3.37 -13.31
C ARG A 176 12.31 2.85 -14.59
N VAL A 177 11.07 2.34 -14.48
CA VAL A 177 10.31 1.90 -15.65
C VAL A 177 9.69 3.13 -16.32
N MET A 178 9.98 3.31 -17.60
CA MET A 178 9.48 4.42 -18.40
C MET A 178 8.20 4.04 -19.14
N SER A 179 7.39 5.03 -19.51
CA SER A 179 6.19 4.85 -20.33
C SER A 179 6.55 4.26 -21.70
N LEU A 180 5.73 3.37 -22.23
CA LEU A 180 5.90 2.88 -23.59
C LEU A 180 5.68 3.97 -24.64
N GLY A 181 4.77 4.92 -24.37
CA GLY A 181 4.46 6.01 -25.30
C GLY A 181 5.40 7.20 -25.20
N ASP A 182 6.16 7.34 -24.09
CA ASP A 182 7.12 8.42 -23.86
C ASP A 182 8.27 7.94 -22.99
N PRO A 183 9.43 7.64 -23.58
CA PRO A 183 10.58 7.13 -22.84
C PRO A 183 11.20 8.14 -21.86
N THR A 184 10.80 9.39 -21.88
CA THR A 184 11.26 10.43 -20.95
C THR A 184 10.39 10.52 -19.70
N SER A 185 9.16 10.02 -19.77
CA SER A 185 8.20 10.04 -18.66
C SER A 185 8.16 8.70 -17.92
N LYS A 186 7.88 8.74 -16.61
CA LYS A 186 7.68 7.52 -15.81
C LYS A 186 6.36 6.84 -16.21
N MET A 187 6.38 5.51 -16.36
CA MET A 187 5.16 4.72 -16.54
C MET A 187 4.14 5.04 -15.46
N SER A 188 2.91 5.39 -15.85
CA SER A 188 1.86 5.84 -14.96
C SER A 188 0.55 5.09 -15.20
N LYS A 189 -0.16 4.81 -14.10
CA LYS A 189 -1.51 4.21 -14.14
C LYS A 189 -2.55 5.08 -14.86
N SER A 190 -2.32 6.38 -14.92
CA SER A 190 -3.18 7.34 -15.59
C SER A 190 -2.98 7.38 -17.11
N ASP A 191 -1.95 6.69 -17.62
CA ASP A 191 -1.69 6.52 -19.04
C ASP A 191 -1.90 5.04 -19.45
N PRO A 192 -3.12 4.67 -19.88
CA PRO A 192 -3.45 3.28 -20.22
C PRO A 192 -2.67 2.73 -21.43
N ASP A 193 -2.28 3.58 -22.37
CA ASP A 193 -1.54 3.18 -23.57
C ASP A 193 -0.03 3.09 -23.34
N GLY A 194 0.51 3.90 -22.46
CA GLY A 194 1.91 3.88 -22.06
C GLY A 194 2.25 2.84 -20.96
N CYS A 195 1.25 2.06 -20.51
CA CYS A 195 1.38 1.14 -19.38
C CYS A 195 0.89 -0.27 -19.74
N VAL A 196 1.66 -1.30 -19.40
CA VAL A 196 1.24 -2.72 -19.47
C VAL A 196 0.73 -3.15 -18.11
N TYR A 197 -0.48 -3.73 -18.08
CA TYR A 197 -1.08 -4.26 -16.86
C TYR A 197 -0.91 -5.77 -16.79
N MET A 198 -0.83 -6.32 -15.56
CA MET A 198 -0.70 -7.76 -15.35
C MET A 198 -1.90 -8.56 -15.86
N MET A 199 -3.07 -7.91 -15.96
CA MET A 199 -4.32 -8.53 -16.45
C MET A 199 -4.61 -8.18 -17.92
N ASP A 200 -3.69 -7.52 -18.62
CA ASP A 200 -3.84 -7.26 -20.05
C ASP A 200 -3.77 -8.59 -20.81
N LYS A 201 -4.61 -8.72 -21.82
CA LYS A 201 -4.55 -9.86 -22.72
C LYS A 201 -3.27 -9.80 -23.57
N PRO A 202 -2.72 -10.96 -24.00
CA PRO A 202 -1.51 -10.99 -24.84
C PRO A 202 -1.60 -10.10 -26.08
N GLU A 203 -2.78 -10.03 -26.72
CA GLU A 203 -3.02 -9.20 -27.90
C GLU A 203 -2.90 -7.69 -27.56
N ASP A 204 -3.40 -7.27 -26.39
CA ASP A 204 -3.34 -5.88 -25.94
C ASP A 204 -1.89 -5.50 -25.58
N ILE A 205 -1.16 -6.39 -24.93
CA ILE A 205 0.27 -6.22 -24.65
C ILE A 205 1.03 -6.02 -25.97
N MET A 206 0.85 -6.93 -26.92
CA MET A 206 1.51 -6.85 -28.22
C MET A 206 1.15 -5.57 -28.99
N ARG A 207 -0.11 -5.12 -28.91
CA ARG A 207 -0.55 -3.87 -29.52
C ARG A 207 0.18 -2.66 -28.91
N LYS A 208 0.32 -2.60 -27.57
CA LYS A 208 1.02 -1.53 -26.87
C LYS A 208 2.50 -1.47 -27.27
N PHE A 209 3.18 -2.61 -27.31
CA PHE A 209 4.58 -2.68 -27.74
C PHE A 209 4.80 -2.29 -29.23
N LYS A 210 3.83 -2.58 -30.11
CA LYS A 210 3.94 -2.18 -31.52
C LYS A 210 3.73 -0.67 -31.74
N ARG A 211 3.16 0.04 -30.76
CA ARG A 211 2.94 1.49 -30.81
C ARG A 211 4.03 2.29 -30.08
N ALA A 212 4.85 1.62 -29.29
CA ALA A 212 6.02 2.20 -28.61
C ALA A 212 7.17 2.37 -29.58
#